data_2038c0c26160f8eb4edd9ca0ba853642
#
_entry.id   2038c0c26160f8eb4edd9ca0ba853642
#
_cell.length_a   1.000
_cell.length_b   1.000
_cell.length_c   1.000
_cell.angle_alpha   90.00
_cell.angle_beta   90.00
_cell.angle_gamma   90.00
#
_symmetry.space_group_name_H-M   'P 1'
#
loop_
_entity.id
_entity.type
_entity.pdbx_description
1 polymer ?
#
loop_
_entity_poly.entity_id
_entity_poly.type
_entity_poly.pdbx_seq_one_letter_code
_entity_poly.pdbx_strand_id
1 'polypeptide(L)'
;LPEERLGHAAVAEMTLSENTFLTSADQMHFDNHGWINWLAVANFSNQIIDDFDVRTTGEDALASSLSGGNLQKFIVGREILQQPKLLIISQPTWGVDAGAAAEIHRKIQAYAESGAAILLISQDLDEIFLLSHMIAVISQGTLSRAEKAHEMSAEQVGLLMGMRHDQKSGNAAA
;
A
#
# COMPACT_ATOMS: atom_id res chain seq x y z
N LEU A 1 -4.91 0.89 -0.42
CA LEU A 1 -4.00 1.47 -1.40
C LEU A 1 -3.96 0.54 -2.62
N PRO A 2 -4.45 0.99 -3.79
CA PRO A 2 -4.50 0.16 -5.00
C PRO A 2 -3.11 -0.02 -5.61
N GLU A 3 -2.99 -1.02 -6.48
CA GLU A 3 -1.78 -1.34 -7.23
C GLU A 3 -1.43 -0.26 -8.27
N GLU A 4 -2.45 0.24 -8.99
CA GLU A 4 -2.26 1.26 -10.01
C GLU A 4 -2.15 2.65 -9.40
N ARG A 5 -1.00 3.29 -9.62
CA ARG A 5 -0.66 4.59 -9.02
C ARG A 5 -1.46 5.72 -9.61
N LEU A 6 -1.33 5.94 -10.91
CA LEU A 6 -2.06 7.00 -11.62
C LEU A 6 -3.43 6.49 -12.09
N GLY A 7 -4.46 7.28 -11.86
CA GLY A 7 -5.83 6.91 -12.17
C GLY A 7 -6.61 6.27 -11.03
N HIS A 8 -5.94 5.56 -10.09
CA HIS A 8 -6.59 4.94 -8.94
C HIS A 8 -6.07 5.49 -7.59
N ALA A 9 -4.75 5.55 -7.40
CA ALA A 9 -4.17 6.04 -6.15
C ALA A 9 -3.88 7.53 -6.17
N ALA A 10 -3.63 8.11 -7.35
CA ALA A 10 -3.40 9.52 -7.56
C ALA A 10 -3.94 9.98 -8.92
N VAL A 11 -4.35 11.23 -9.01
CA VAL A 11 -4.76 11.89 -10.25
C VAL A 11 -3.55 12.58 -10.86
N ALA A 12 -3.17 12.19 -12.09
CA ALA A 12 -1.94 12.59 -12.75
C ALA A 12 -1.80 14.12 -12.92
N GLU A 13 -2.89 14.78 -13.28
CA GLU A 13 -2.97 16.21 -13.61
C GLU A 13 -3.20 17.10 -12.38
N MET A 14 -3.35 16.51 -11.20
CA MET A 14 -3.46 17.23 -9.94
C MET A 14 -2.11 17.37 -9.24
N THR A 15 -1.97 18.44 -8.46
CA THR A 15 -0.81 18.64 -7.59
C THR A 15 -0.76 17.60 -6.48
N LEU A 16 0.37 17.49 -5.79
CA LEU A 16 0.50 16.64 -4.62
C LEU A 16 -0.45 17.10 -3.50
N SER A 17 -0.60 18.41 -3.30
CA SER A 17 -1.58 18.95 -2.34
C SER A 17 -3.02 18.58 -2.69
N GLU A 18 -3.43 18.71 -3.94
CA GLU A 18 -4.77 18.33 -4.37
C GLU A 18 -5.00 16.82 -4.19
N ASN A 19 -4.01 15.99 -4.56
CA ASN A 19 -4.06 14.54 -4.34
C ASN A 19 -4.10 14.18 -2.84
N THR A 20 -3.43 14.94 -1.98
CA THR A 20 -3.52 14.79 -0.53
C THR A 20 -4.93 15.08 -0.05
N PHE A 21 -5.51 16.20 -0.48
CA PHE A 21 -6.87 16.59 -0.08
C PHE A 21 -7.90 15.51 -0.45
N LEU A 22 -7.84 14.93 -1.66
CA LEU A 22 -8.82 13.94 -2.15
C LEU A 22 -9.00 12.73 -1.22
N THR A 23 -7.95 12.28 -0.54
CA THR A 23 -8.00 11.05 0.28
C THR A 23 -7.90 11.31 1.78
N SER A 24 -7.49 12.52 2.18
CA SER A 24 -7.22 12.83 3.59
C SER A 24 -8.17 13.86 4.17
N ALA A 25 -9.10 14.41 3.36
CA ALA A 25 -9.97 15.52 3.78
C ALA A 25 -10.73 15.24 5.07
N ASP A 26 -11.41 14.09 5.13
CA ASP A 26 -12.23 13.70 6.27
C ASP A 26 -11.38 13.35 7.50
N GLN A 27 -10.34 12.52 7.30
CA GLN A 27 -9.49 12.02 8.38
C GLN A 27 -8.68 13.13 9.05
N MET A 28 -8.20 14.09 8.25
CA MET A 28 -7.33 15.17 8.69
C MET A 28 -8.09 16.47 8.98
N HIS A 29 -9.42 16.46 8.80
CA HIS A 29 -10.30 17.63 9.05
C HIS A 29 -9.81 18.89 8.33
N PHE A 30 -9.52 18.77 7.02
CA PHE A 30 -9.05 19.90 6.20
C PHE A 30 -10.17 20.86 5.80
N ASP A 31 -11.42 20.56 6.14
CA ASP A 31 -12.54 21.47 5.94
C ASP A 31 -12.89 22.24 7.22
N ASN A 32 -13.30 23.47 7.04
CA ASN A 32 -13.83 24.31 8.10
C ASN A 32 -15.11 25.00 7.61
N HIS A 33 -16.28 24.48 8.02
CA HIS A 33 -17.60 25.02 7.65
C HIS A 33 -17.80 25.14 6.12
N GLY A 34 -17.32 24.15 5.36
CA GLY A 34 -17.43 24.11 3.91
C GLY A 34 -16.31 24.85 3.14
N TRP A 35 -15.33 25.38 3.85
CA TRP A 35 -14.11 25.97 3.25
C TRP A 35 -12.91 25.08 3.46
N ILE A 36 -12.16 24.83 2.39
CA ILE A 36 -10.93 24.02 2.45
C ILE A 36 -9.80 24.84 3.05
N ASN A 37 -9.14 24.29 4.07
CA ASN A 37 -7.93 24.87 4.63
C ASN A 37 -6.69 24.42 3.82
N TRP A 38 -6.46 25.08 2.68
CA TRP A 38 -5.34 24.76 1.79
C TRP A 38 -3.98 24.87 2.45
N LEU A 39 -3.82 25.75 3.45
CA LEU A 39 -2.56 25.84 4.20
C LEU A 39 -2.30 24.55 5.01
N ALA A 40 -3.33 23.99 5.63
CA ALA A 40 -3.20 22.73 6.36
C ALA A 40 -2.92 21.56 5.40
N VAL A 41 -3.55 21.53 4.23
CA VAL A 41 -3.31 20.53 3.17
C VAL A 41 -1.86 20.63 2.69
N ALA A 42 -1.37 21.82 2.37
CA ALA A 42 0.01 22.05 1.92
C ALA A 42 1.03 21.62 2.98
N ASN A 43 0.81 21.98 4.25
CA ASN A 43 1.68 21.57 5.35
C ASN A 43 1.73 20.04 5.50
N PHE A 44 0.60 19.36 5.42
CA PHE A 44 0.55 17.91 5.50
C PHE A 44 1.21 17.25 4.26
N SER A 45 1.04 17.83 3.07
CA SER A 45 1.72 17.36 1.86
C SER A 45 3.24 17.50 1.97
N ASN A 46 3.73 18.60 2.52
CA ASN A 46 5.16 18.80 2.79
C ASN A 46 5.68 17.83 3.84
N GLN A 47 4.90 17.53 4.89
CA GLN A 47 5.25 16.50 5.86
C GLN A 47 5.40 15.12 5.18
N ILE A 48 4.49 14.76 4.25
CA ILE A 48 4.62 13.51 3.48
C ILE A 48 5.92 13.51 2.66
N ILE A 49 6.22 14.61 1.98
CA ILE A 49 7.40 14.78 1.15
C ILE A 49 8.68 14.58 1.99
N ASP A 50 8.75 15.22 3.14
CA ASP A 50 9.92 15.18 4.03
C ASP A 50 10.07 13.80 4.71
N ASP A 51 8.99 13.28 5.31
CA ASP A 51 9.03 12.03 6.07
C ASP A 51 9.30 10.80 5.19
N PHE A 52 8.96 10.86 3.90
CA PHE A 52 9.15 9.76 2.94
C PHE A 52 10.24 10.03 1.90
N ASP A 53 11.05 11.07 2.09
CA ASP A 53 12.13 11.47 1.17
C ASP A 53 11.65 11.46 -0.29
N VAL A 54 10.55 12.15 -0.57
CA VAL A 54 9.98 12.26 -1.92
C VAL A 54 10.72 13.34 -2.69
N ARG A 55 11.41 12.94 -3.76
CA ARG A 55 12.13 13.92 -4.61
C ARG A 55 11.15 14.60 -5.55
N THR A 56 10.84 15.84 -5.25
CA THR A 56 9.92 16.71 -5.97
C THR A 56 10.34 18.16 -5.86
N THR A 57 9.70 19.04 -6.63
CA THR A 57 9.87 20.51 -6.53
C THR A 57 8.98 21.12 -5.44
N GLY A 58 8.17 20.34 -4.74
CA GLY A 58 7.27 20.77 -3.67
C GLY A 58 5.87 20.21 -3.83
N GLU A 59 4.99 20.62 -2.94
CA GLU A 59 3.59 20.17 -2.86
C GLU A 59 2.73 20.62 -4.05
N ASP A 60 3.15 21.65 -4.79
CA ASP A 60 2.49 22.13 -6.00
C ASP A 60 2.91 21.36 -7.27
N ALA A 61 3.87 20.41 -7.15
CA ALA A 61 4.24 19.57 -8.28
C ALA A 61 3.07 18.66 -8.70
N LEU A 62 2.89 18.48 -10.01
CA LEU A 62 1.92 17.53 -10.53
C LEU A 62 2.34 16.09 -10.20
N ALA A 63 1.38 15.22 -9.86
CA ALA A 63 1.66 13.81 -9.60
C ALA A 63 2.34 13.12 -10.80
N SER A 64 1.98 13.49 -12.03
CA SER A 64 2.60 13.00 -13.27
C SER A 64 4.05 13.40 -13.47
N SER A 65 4.54 14.44 -12.78
CA SER A 65 5.93 14.89 -12.89
C SER A 65 6.91 14.06 -12.06
N LEU A 66 6.42 13.22 -11.14
CA LEU A 66 7.25 12.40 -10.28
C LEU A 66 7.68 11.10 -10.98
N SER A 67 8.89 10.62 -10.66
CA SER A 67 9.26 9.25 -11.02
C SER A 67 8.35 8.24 -10.29
N GLY A 68 8.20 7.04 -10.85
CA GLY A 68 7.36 6.00 -10.27
C GLY A 68 7.67 5.70 -8.80
N GLY A 69 8.96 5.66 -8.43
CA GLY A 69 9.38 5.44 -7.04
C GLY A 69 9.01 6.59 -6.11
N ASN A 70 9.18 7.84 -6.55
CA ASN A 70 8.80 9.01 -5.73
C ASN A 70 7.29 9.14 -5.59
N LEU A 71 6.54 8.88 -6.65
CA LEU A 71 5.07 8.85 -6.57
C LEU A 71 4.59 7.76 -5.61
N GLN A 72 5.21 6.58 -5.64
CA GLN A 72 4.86 5.48 -4.72
C GLN A 72 5.16 5.83 -3.27
N LYS A 73 6.33 6.43 -2.99
CA LYS A 73 6.67 6.94 -1.65
C LYS A 73 5.64 7.95 -1.15
N PHE A 74 5.25 8.90 -2.02
CA PHE A 74 4.23 9.89 -1.68
C PHE A 74 2.89 9.25 -1.36
N ILE A 75 2.41 8.31 -2.21
CA ILE A 75 1.13 7.64 -2.02
C ILE A 75 1.14 6.81 -0.71
N VAL A 76 2.19 6.02 -0.47
CA VAL A 76 2.33 5.24 0.77
C VAL A 76 2.42 6.14 1.99
N GLY A 77 3.19 7.22 1.91
CA GLY A 77 3.33 8.22 2.97
C GLY A 77 2.03 8.88 3.33
N ARG A 78 1.27 9.29 2.33
CA ARG A 78 -0.05 9.90 2.49
C ARG A 78 -1.00 9.00 3.29
N GLU A 79 -1.03 7.71 2.99
CA GLU A 79 -1.91 6.78 3.68
C GLU A 79 -1.42 6.46 5.11
N ILE A 80 -0.09 6.26 5.30
CA ILE A 80 0.48 5.95 6.62
C ILE A 80 0.34 7.13 7.58
N LEU A 81 0.58 8.37 7.13
CA LEU A 81 0.52 9.55 8.01
C LEU A 81 -0.89 9.92 8.46
N GLN A 82 -1.92 9.38 7.82
CA GLN A 82 -3.30 9.46 8.31
C GLN A 82 -3.55 8.52 9.51
N GLN A 83 -2.60 7.68 9.88
CA GLN A 83 -2.64 6.75 11.01
C GLN A 83 -3.87 5.82 11.04
N PRO A 84 -4.23 5.15 9.92
CA PRO A 84 -5.35 4.22 9.91
C PRO A 84 -5.07 3.02 10.82
N LYS A 85 -6.07 2.56 11.58
CA LYS A 85 -5.94 1.34 12.41
C LYS A 85 -5.71 0.07 11.57
N LEU A 86 -6.18 0.08 10.34
CA LEU A 86 -6.01 -0.98 9.33
C LEU A 86 -5.57 -0.35 8.01
N LEU A 87 -4.41 -0.73 7.52
CA LEU A 87 -3.91 -0.38 6.19
C LEU A 87 -4.02 -1.59 5.27
N ILE A 88 -4.77 -1.45 4.17
CA ILE A 88 -4.80 -2.45 3.09
C ILE A 88 -3.96 -1.91 1.94
N ILE A 89 -2.91 -2.62 1.57
CA ILE A 89 -1.96 -2.20 0.55
C ILE A 89 -1.68 -3.32 -0.46
N SER A 90 -1.83 -3.01 -1.74
CA SER A 90 -1.56 -3.94 -2.84
C SER A 90 -0.34 -3.51 -3.62
N GLN A 91 0.61 -4.43 -3.80
CA GLN A 91 1.83 -4.28 -4.62
C GLN A 91 2.61 -2.99 -4.28
N PRO A 92 2.98 -2.73 -3.01
CA PRO A 92 3.54 -1.43 -2.61
C PRO A 92 4.85 -1.06 -3.30
N THR A 93 5.59 -2.03 -3.81
CA THR A 93 6.89 -1.80 -4.47
C THR A 93 6.91 -2.16 -5.95
N TRP A 94 5.74 -2.44 -6.55
CA TRP A 94 5.65 -2.78 -7.96
C TRP A 94 6.21 -1.67 -8.87
N GLY A 95 7.18 -2.02 -9.70
CA GLY A 95 7.76 -1.09 -10.69
C GLY A 95 8.49 0.11 -10.09
N VAL A 96 9.08 -0.04 -8.90
CA VAL A 96 10.00 0.93 -8.31
C VAL A 96 11.42 0.35 -8.25
N ASP A 97 12.41 1.22 -8.12
CA ASP A 97 13.79 0.78 -7.95
C ASP A 97 14.03 0.20 -6.54
N ALA A 98 15.11 -0.59 -6.40
CA ALA A 98 15.42 -1.28 -5.14
C ALA A 98 15.62 -0.32 -3.94
N GLY A 99 16.11 0.90 -4.19
CA GLY A 99 16.29 1.89 -3.11
C GLY A 99 14.96 2.40 -2.58
N ALA A 100 14.04 2.76 -3.48
CA ALA A 100 12.69 3.17 -3.11
C ALA A 100 11.91 2.01 -2.46
N ALA A 101 12.05 0.76 -2.96
CA ALA A 101 11.44 -0.42 -2.38
C ALA A 101 11.87 -0.64 -0.93
N ALA A 102 13.19 -0.62 -0.66
CA ALA A 102 13.73 -0.81 0.69
C ALA A 102 13.22 0.26 1.68
N GLU A 103 13.07 1.50 1.21
CA GLU A 103 12.56 2.58 2.04
C GLU A 103 11.06 2.40 2.34
N ILE A 104 10.25 2.03 1.35
CA ILE A 104 8.84 1.72 1.52
C ILE A 104 8.65 0.56 2.51
N HIS A 105 9.41 -0.53 2.36
CA HIS A 105 9.39 -1.67 3.27
C HIS A 105 9.68 -1.25 4.71
N ARG A 106 10.72 -0.46 4.93
CA ARG A 106 11.08 0.04 6.26
C ARG A 106 9.96 0.87 6.89
N LYS A 107 9.29 1.72 6.11
CA LYS A 107 8.16 2.55 6.57
C LYS A 107 6.92 1.70 6.91
N ILE A 108 6.60 0.70 6.09
CA ILE A 108 5.52 -0.25 6.36
C ILE A 108 5.79 -1.04 7.64
N GLN A 109 7.02 -1.54 7.82
CA GLN A 109 7.45 -2.27 9.01
C GLN A 109 7.33 -1.42 10.28
N ALA A 110 7.90 -0.20 10.27
CA ALA A 110 7.81 0.73 11.39
C ALA A 110 6.35 1.07 11.76
N TYR A 111 5.49 1.16 10.74
CA TYR A 111 4.06 1.40 10.96
C TYR A 111 3.35 0.19 11.59
N ALA A 112 3.67 -1.03 11.18
CA ALA A 112 3.17 -2.25 11.83
C ALA A 112 3.64 -2.35 13.29
N GLU A 113 4.92 -2.04 13.56
CA GLU A 113 5.50 -2.03 14.90
C GLU A 113 4.84 -0.98 15.83
N SER A 114 4.28 0.09 15.28
CA SER A 114 3.49 1.08 16.05
C SER A 114 2.12 0.56 16.49
N GLY A 115 1.73 -0.66 16.08
CA GLY A 115 0.49 -1.33 16.47
C GLY A 115 -0.62 -1.27 15.43
N ALA A 116 -0.36 -0.79 14.23
CA ALA A 116 -1.33 -0.82 13.13
C ALA A 116 -1.45 -2.24 12.55
N ALA A 117 -2.67 -2.61 12.15
CA ALA A 117 -2.89 -3.83 11.38
C ALA A 117 -2.63 -3.54 9.88
N ILE A 118 -1.88 -4.43 9.21
CA ILE A 118 -1.60 -4.28 7.77
C ILE A 118 -2.01 -5.54 7.03
N LEU A 119 -2.84 -5.38 6.00
CA LEU A 119 -3.10 -6.41 5.00
C LEU A 119 -2.29 -6.08 3.75
N LEU A 120 -1.18 -6.81 3.59
CA LEU A 120 -0.32 -6.72 2.42
C LEU A 120 -0.76 -7.74 1.37
N ILE A 121 -0.95 -7.29 0.14
CA ILE A 121 -1.22 -8.13 -1.03
C ILE A 121 -0.06 -7.93 -2.01
N SER A 122 0.68 -9.00 -2.29
CA SER A 122 1.82 -8.95 -3.21
C SER A 122 2.00 -10.28 -3.94
N GLN A 123 2.60 -10.22 -5.12
CA GLN A 123 3.08 -11.38 -5.88
C GLN A 123 4.58 -11.60 -5.65
N ASP A 124 5.26 -10.66 -5.02
CA ASP A 124 6.66 -10.76 -4.67
C ASP A 124 6.81 -11.53 -3.35
N LEU A 125 7.33 -12.76 -3.44
CA LEU A 125 7.52 -13.62 -2.27
C LEU A 125 8.54 -13.05 -1.27
N ASP A 126 9.59 -12.40 -1.76
CA ASP A 126 10.61 -11.81 -0.89
C ASP A 126 9.99 -10.67 -0.06
N GLU A 127 9.14 -9.83 -0.67
CA GLU A 127 8.37 -8.80 0.02
C GLU A 127 7.43 -9.39 1.07
N ILE A 128 6.67 -10.45 0.71
CA ILE A 128 5.73 -11.12 1.61
C ILE A 128 6.46 -11.71 2.81
N PHE A 129 7.55 -12.45 2.60
CA PHE A 129 8.31 -13.07 3.70
C PHE A 129 9.03 -12.03 4.58
N LEU A 130 9.45 -10.91 3.99
CA LEU A 130 10.11 -9.82 4.72
C LEU A 130 9.15 -9.09 5.67
N LEU A 131 7.91 -8.84 5.23
CA LEU A 131 7.00 -7.91 5.91
C LEU A 131 5.89 -8.61 6.72
N SER A 132 5.59 -9.88 6.44
CA SER A 132 4.39 -10.52 6.97
C SER A 132 4.67 -11.43 8.17
N HIS A 133 3.79 -11.38 9.17
CA HIS A 133 3.77 -12.37 10.26
C HIS A 133 2.96 -13.63 9.89
N MET A 134 1.92 -13.43 9.09
CA MET A 134 1.01 -14.48 8.62
C MET A 134 0.88 -14.40 7.11
N ILE A 135 0.84 -15.54 6.44
CA ILE A 135 0.70 -15.64 4.98
C ILE A 135 -0.53 -16.50 4.66
N ALA A 136 -1.33 -16.02 3.74
CA ALA A 136 -2.40 -16.79 3.09
C ALA A 136 -2.26 -16.66 1.58
N VAL A 137 -2.56 -17.71 0.84
CA VAL A 137 -2.44 -17.74 -0.61
C VAL A 137 -3.82 -17.74 -1.24
N ILE A 138 -4.06 -16.83 -2.19
CA ILE A 138 -5.26 -16.82 -3.01
C ILE A 138 -4.93 -17.44 -4.38
N SER A 139 -5.65 -18.49 -4.74
CA SER A 139 -5.49 -19.16 -6.03
C SER A 139 -6.86 -19.61 -6.54
N GLN A 140 -7.17 -19.35 -7.80
CA GLN A 140 -8.41 -19.72 -8.47
C GLN A 140 -9.71 -19.39 -7.67
N GLY A 141 -9.73 -18.21 -7.04
CA GLY A 141 -10.86 -17.74 -6.25
C GLY A 141 -10.99 -18.39 -4.86
N THR A 142 -10.00 -19.15 -4.43
CA THR A 142 -9.97 -19.79 -3.10
C THR A 142 -8.80 -19.21 -2.29
N LEU A 143 -9.09 -18.85 -1.03
CA LEU A 143 -8.08 -18.39 -0.08
C LEU A 143 -7.67 -19.57 0.81
N SER A 144 -6.37 -19.82 0.94
CA SER A 144 -5.85 -20.82 1.87
C SER A 144 -6.05 -20.40 3.33
N ARG A 145 -5.83 -21.33 4.26
CA ARG A 145 -5.67 -20.96 5.67
C ARG A 145 -4.44 -20.07 5.81
N ALA A 146 -4.53 -19.07 6.69
CA ALA A 146 -3.37 -18.26 7.06
C ALA A 146 -2.45 -19.05 8.00
N GLU A 147 -1.16 -19.06 7.68
CA GLU A 147 -0.10 -19.72 8.44
C GLU A 147 0.99 -18.72 8.80
N LYS A 148 1.79 -19.03 9.83
CA LYS A 148 2.88 -18.14 10.24
C LYS A 148 3.98 -18.11 9.18
N ALA A 149 4.44 -16.92 8.82
CA ALA A 149 5.44 -16.76 7.76
C ALA A 149 6.72 -17.58 8.01
N HIS A 150 7.20 -17.65 9.26
CA HIS A 150 8.40 -18.41 9.62
C HIS A 150 8.21 -19.95 9.60
N GLU A 151 6.98 -20.45 9.50
CA GLU A 151 6.64 -21.86 9.37
C GLU A 151 6.43 -22.26 7.90
N MET A 152 6.45 -21.30 6.97
CA MET A 152 6.24 -21.53 5.53
C MET A 152 7.55 -21.39 4.74
N SER A 153 7.65 -22.14 3.64
CA SER A 153 8.70 -21.96 2.64
C SER A 153 8.15 -21.40 1.32
N ALA A 154 9.02 -20.81 0.50
CA ALA A 154 8.65 -20.34 -0.83
C ALA A 154 8.09 -21.46 -1.71
N GLU A 155 8.61 -22.70 -1.53
CA GLU A 155 8.11 -23.89 -2.24
C GLU A 155 6.66 -24.23 -1.84
N GLN A 156 6.34 -24.16 -0.54
CA GLN A 156 4.98 -24.39 -0.04
C GLN A 156 4.00 -23.33 -0.58
N VAL A 157 4.40 -22.05 -0.58
CA VAL A 157 3.59 -20.98 -1.19
C VAL A 157 3.38 -21.26 -2.68
N GLY A 158 4.44 -21.62 -3.41
CA GLY A 158 4.38 -21.96 -4.84
C GLY A 158 3.44 -23.14 -5.11
N LEU A 159 3.46 -24.17 -4.28
CA LEU A 159 2.53 -25.30 -4.38
C LEU A 159 1.08 -24.87 -4.19
N LEU A 160 0.79 -24.03 -3.17
CA LEU A 160 -0.55 -23.50 -2.93
C LEU A 160 -1.05 -22.63 -4.10
N MET A 161 -0.17 -21.87 -4.74
CA MET A 161 -0.49 -21.09 -5.95
C MET A 161 -0.80 -21.98 -7.15
N GLY A 162 -0.13 -23.12 -7.27
CA GLY A 162 -0.29 -24.08 -8.38
C GLY A 162 -1.38 -25.13 -8.18
N MET A 163 -1.93 -25.30 -6.97
CA MET A 163 -2.96 -26.30 -6.70
C MET A 163 -4.24 -25.96 -7.45
N ARG A 164 -4.64 -26.82 -8.40
CA ARG A 164 -6.00 -26.87 -8.90
C ARG A 164 -6.89 -27.44 -7.80
N HIS A 165 -7.89 -26.67 -7.35
CA HIS A 165 -8.95 -27.20 -6.50
C HIS A 165 -9.91 -28.11 -7.31
N ASP A 166 -9.40 -29.22 -7.83
CA ASP A 166 -10.21 -30.32 -8.38
C ASP A 166 -10.73 -31.23 -7.24
N GLN A 167 -11.41 -30.65 -6.23
CA GLN A 167 -12.18 -31.47 -5.26
C GLN A 167 -13.43 -30.76 -4.77
N LYS A 168 -14.38 -30.54 -5.69
CA LYS A 168 -15.81 -30.47 -5.34
C LYS A 168 -16.62 -31.30 -6.32
N SER A 169 -16.45 -32.63 -6.30
CA SER A 169 -17.44 -33.55 -6.84
C SER A 169 -17.20 -34.96 -6.27
N GLY A 170 -17.74 -35.25 -5.12
CA GLY A 170 -17.65 -36.58 -4.56
C GLY A 170 -18.22 -36.65 -3.14
N ASN A 171 -19.50 -36.31 -2.95
CA ASN A 171 -20.40 -37.00 -2.02
C ASN A 171 -21.80 -36.36 -2.07
N ALA A 172 -22.57 -36.80 -3.05
CA ALA A 172 -24.03 -36.73 -3.01
C ALA A 172 -24.57 -37.93 -3.80
N ALA A 173 -24.46 -39.13 -3.21
CA ALA A 173 -25.28 -40.28 -3.57
C ALA A 173 -25.03 -41.42 -2.56
N ALA A 174 -25.85 -41.53 -1.55
CA ALA A 174 -26.36 -42.73 -0.94
C ALA A 174 -27.44 -42.35 0.09
#